data_54c5bbb977650999d1d57c556e5f6536
#
_entry.id   54c5bbb977650999d1d57c556e5f6536
#
_cell.length_a   1.000
_cell.length_b   1.000
_cell.length_c   1.000
_cell.angle_alpha   90.00
_cell.angle_beta   90.00
_cell.angle_gamma   90.00
#
_symmetry.space_group_name_H-M   'P 1'
#
loop_
_entity.id
_entity.type
_entity.pdbx_description
1 polymer ?
#
loop_
_entity_poly.entity_id
_entity_poly.type
_entity_poly.pdbx_seq_one_letter_code
_entity_poly.pdbx_strand_id
1 'polypeptide(L)'
;MEYLKLNNGVMMPQIGYGVYQIAPDVCERHVAEALSVGYRMIDTAQAYHNEEGVGRAVADSGISRDEIFLVSKVWISNYGYDKAKASIEESLSRLRTDSWRHARHAAGPRGHQTPPR
;
A
#
# COMPACT_ATOMS: atom_id res chain seq x y z
N MET A 1 17.34 6.33 -6.05
CA MET A 1 15.89 6.22 -6.37
C MET A 1 15.38 7.55 -6.87
N GLU A 2 14.74 7.54 -8.03
CA GLU A 2 14.17 8.77 -8.56
C GLU A 2 12.73 8.92 -8.11
N TYR A 3 12.32 10.15 -7.92
CA TYR A 3 11.00 10.47 -7.39
C TYR A 3 10.27 11.44 -8.30
N LEU A 4 8.93 11.35 -8.26
CA LEU A 4 8.06 12.33 -8.89
C LEU A 4 7.40 13.13 -7.77
N LYS A 5 7.24 14.42 -8.00
CA LYS A 5 6.55 15.25 -7.03
C LYS A 5 5.07 15.32 -7.42
N LEU A 6 4.21 14.88 -6.52
CA LEU A 6 2.78 14.93 -6.76
C LEU A 6 2.26 16.35 -6.57
N ASN A 7 1.03 16.59 -7.03
CA ASN A 7 0.46 17.94 -6.97
C ASN A 7 0.23 18.44 -5.56
N ASN A 8 0.27 17.56 -4.57
CA ASN A 8 0.15 17.96 -3.15
C ASN A 8 1.52 18.07 -2.48
N GLY A 9 2.60 18.00 -3.25
CA GLY A 9 3.95 18.14 -2.71
C GLY A 9 4.59 16.84 -2.22
N VAL A 10 3.84 15.75 -2.21
CA VAL A 10 4.39 14.47 -1.75
C VAL A 10 5.28 13.90 -2.84
N MET A 11 6.45 13.36 -2.43
CA MET A 11 7.39 12.74 -3.36
C MET A 11 7.06 11.27 -3.50
N MET A 12 6.83 10.80 -4.71
CA MET A 12 6.49 9.40 -4.98
C MET A 12 7.64 8.75 -5.75
N PRO A 13 8.13 7.58 -5.29
CA PRO A 13 9.17 6.87 -6.06
C PRO A 13 8.64 6.52 -7.45
N GLN A 14 9.52 6.57 -8.44
CA GLN A 14 9.11 6.23 -9.80
C GLN A 14 8.99 4.73 -10.03
N ILE A 15 9.63 3.94 -9.20
CA ILE A 15 9.57 2.48 -9.30
C ILE A 15 8.96 1.93 -8.04
N GLY A 16 8.00 1.03 -8.17
CA GLY A 16 7.34 0.38 -7.05
C GLY A 16 7.37 -1.13 -7.20
N TYR A 17 7.18 -1.82 -6.08
CA TYR A 17 7.15 -3.28 -6.02
C TYR A 17 5.70 -3.70 -5.77
N GLY A 18 5.10 -4.37 -6.75
CA GLY A 18 3.72 -4.83 -6.61
C GLY A 18 3.67 -6.23 -6.04
N VAL A 19 2.75 -6.48 -5.14
CA VAL A 19 2.61 -7.78 -4.48
C VAL A 19 1.37 -8.54 -4.93
N TYR A 20 0.82 -8.19 -6.07
CA TYR A 20 -0.31 -8.93 -6.64
C TYR A 20 0.11 -10.39 -6.86
N GLN A 21 -0.73 -11.30 -6.42
CA GLN A 21 -0.49 -12.73 -6.53
C GLN A 21 0.67 -13.27 -5.70
N ILE A 22 1.22 -12.50 -4.79
CA ILE A 22 2.16 -13.04 -3.82
C ILE A 22 1.35 -13.55 -2.63
N ALA A 23 1.51 -14.83 -2.33
CA ALA A 23 0.72 -15.46 -1.27
C ALA A 23 0.96 -14.80 0.08
N PRO A 24 -0.07 -14.71 0.93
CA PRO A 24 0.08 -14.01 2.22
C PRO A 24 1.20 -14.57 3.09
N ASP A 25 1.44 -15.88 3.02
CA ASP A 25 2.43 -16.52 3.89
C ASP A 25 3.87 -16.24 3.49
N VAL A 26 4.12 -15.76 2.27
CA VAL A 26 5.47 -15.43 1.84
C VAL A 26 5.63 -13.94 1.52
N CYS A 27 4.56 -13.18 1.63
CA CYS A 27 4.59 -11.78 1.24
C CYS A 27 5.59 -10.98 2.08
N GLU A 28 5.63 -11.23 3.38
CA GLU A 28 6.54 -10.51 4.26
C GLU A 28 7.99 -10.66 3.80
N ARG A 29 8.39 -11.88 3.46
CA ARG A 29 9.76 -12.14 3.02
C ARG A 29 10.06 -11.43 1.70
N HIS A 30 9.14 -11.50 0.75
CA HIS A 30 9.36 -10.87 -0.55
C HIS A 30 9.43 -9.34 -0.44
N VAL A 31 8.59 -8.74 0.39
CA VAL A 31 8.63 -7.30 0.60
C VAL A 31 9.93 -6.91 1.31
N ALA A 32 10.34 -7.70 2.29
CA ALA A 32 11.60 -7.44 2.98
C ALA A 32 12.78 -7.45 2.00
N GLU A 33 12.78 -8.40 1.07
CA GLU A 33 13.83 -8.46 0.05
C GLU A 33 13.78 -7.25 -0.87
N ALA A 34 12.58 -6.84 -1.28
CA ALA A 34 12.44 -5.68 -2.14
C ALA A 34 12.98 -4.42 -1.46
N LEU A 35 12.64 -4.24 -0.19
CA LEU A 35 13.12 -3.08 0.56
C LEU A 35 14.65 -3.12 0.71
N SER A 36 15.21 -4.32 0.89
CA SER A 36 16.65 -4.46 1.07
C SER A 36 17.45 -4.10 -0.18
N VAL A 37 16.84 -4.25 -1.36
CA VAL A 37 17.52 -3.89 -2.61
C VAL A 37 17.19 -2.50 -3.11
N GLY A 38 16.43 -1.72 -2.34
CA GLY A 38 16.24 -0.31 -2.64
C GLY A 38 14.85 0.14 -3.03
N TYR A 39 13.88 -0.77 -3.14
CA TYR A 39 12.52 -0.33 -3.42
C TYR A 39 11.98 0.49 -2.25
N ARG A 40 11.24 1.53 -2.55
CA ARG A 40 10.64 2.40 -1.52
C ARG A 40 9.16 2.63 -1.75
N MET A 41 8.55 1.97 -2.73
CA MET A 41 7.12 1.98 -2.92
C MET A 41 6.62 0.55 -2.99
N ILE A 42 5.64 0.21 -2.19
CA ILE A 42 5.03 -1.11 -2.16
C ILE A 42 3.56 -0.95 -2.50
N ASP A 43 3.09 -1.69 -3.49
CA ASP A 43 1.73 -1.61 -3.99
C ASP A 43 0.99 -2.88 -3.62
N THR A 44 0.00 -2.78 -2.76
CA THR A 44 -0.83 -3.90 -2.36
C THR A 44 -2.30 -3.53 -2.55
N ALA A 45 -3.21 -4.35 -2.05
CA ALA A 45 -4.64 -4.09 -2.12
C ALA A 45 -5.37 -4.96 -1.09
N GLN A 46 -6.55 -4.51 -0.69
CA GLN A 46 -7.39 -5.30 0.21
C GLN A 46 -7.66 -6.68 -0.37
N ALA A 47 -7.91 -6.76 -1.67
CA ALA A 47 -8.23 -8.02 -2.34
C ALA A 47 -7.07 -9.02 -2.37
N TYR A 48 -5.85 -8.58 -2.14
CA TYR A 48 -4.69 -9.46 -2.21
C TYR A 48 -4.52 -10.29 -0.94
N HIS A 49 -5.17 -9.88 0.15
CA HIS A 49 -5.12 -10.54 1.46
C HIS A 49 -3.70 -10.65 2.02
N ASN A 50 -2.82 -9.73 1.65
CA ASN A 50 -1.43 -9.75 2.09
C ASN A 50 -0.97 -8.45 2.74
N GLU A 51 -1.90 -7.56 3.09
CA GLU A 51 -1.53 -6.28 3.70
C GLU A 51 -0.78 -6.46 5.02
N GLU A 52 -1.12 -7.49 5.80
CA GLU A 52 -0.43 -7.72 7.07
C GLU A 52 1.04 -8.07 6.85
N GLY A 53 1.33 -8.88 5.85
CA GLY A 53 2.71 -9.21 5.51
C GLY A 53 3.50 -7.99 5.07
N VAL A 54 2.86 -7.13 4.27
CA VAL A 54 3.48 -5.86 3.87
C VAL A 54 3.76 -5.03 5.11
N GLY A 55 2.80 -4.92 6.02
CA GLY A 55 2.95 -4.12 7.23
C GLY A 55 4.09 -4.61 8.12
N ARG A 56 4.20 -5.93 8.29
CA ARG A 56 5.27 -6.50 9.11
C ARG A 56 6.64 -6.24 8.48
N ALA A 57 6.75 -6.41 7.17
CA ALA A 57 8.01 -6.18 6.48
C ALA A 57 8.46 -4.73 6.61
N VAL A 58 7.53 -3.81 6.47
CA VAL A 58 7.83 -2.38 6.60
C VAL A 58 8.26 -2.06 8.03
N ALA A 59 7.52 -2.59 9.02
CA ALA A 59 7.84 -2.32 10.43
C ALA A 59 9.20 -2.87 10.81
N ASP A 60 9.58 -4.03 10.26
CA ASP A 60 10.82 -4.69 10.64
C ASP A 60 12.00 -4.28 9.76
N SER A 61 11.78 -3.41 8.78
CA SER A 61 12.83 -3.09 7.80
C SER A 61 13.95 -2.22 8.36
N GLY A 62 13.69 -1.51 9.43
CA GLY A 62 14.64 -0.51 9.91
C GLY A 62 14.64 0.78 9.11
N ILE A 63 13.80 0.86 8.08
CA ILE A 63 13.70 2.07 7.25
C ILE A 63 12.60 2.95 7.85
N SER A 64 12.86 4.26 7.93
CA SER A 64 11.86 5.18 8.44
C SER A 64 10.58 5.07 7.64
N ARG A 65 9.45 5.03 8.33
CA ARG A 65 8.15 4.90 7.66
C ARG A 65 7.93 6.03 6.63
N ASP A 66 8.48 7.20 6.90
CA ASP A 66 8.36 8.34 6.02
C ASP A 66 9.04 8.13 4.68
N GLU A 67 9.97 7.19 4.61
CA GLU A 67 10.70 6.93 3.38
C GLU A 67 10.04 5.88 2.52
N ILE A 68 8.98 5.25 3.00
CA ILE A 68 8.29 4.19 2.29
C ILE A 68 6.92 4.67 1.86
N PHE A 69 6.63 4.56 0.57
CA PHE A 69 5.35 4.97 0.01
C PHE A 69 4.49 3.72 -0.17
N LEU A 70 3.41 3.62 0.57
CA LEU A 70 2.51 2.47 0.49
C LEU A 70 1.28 2.80 -0.33
N VAL A 71 0.87 1.87 -1.18
CA VAL A 71 -0.35 1.99 -1.95
C VAL A 71 -1.22 0.78 -1.65
N SER A 72 -2.47 1.00 -1.35
CA SER A 72 -3.44 -0.06 -1.24
C SER A 72 -4.72 0.37 -1.96
N LYS A 73 -5.64 -0.58 -2.15
CA LYS A 73 -6.84 -0.34 -2.96
C LYS A 73 -8.06 -0.87 -2.25
N VAL A 74 -9.15 -0.11 -2.30
CA VAL A 74 -10.41 -0.53 -1.68
C VAL A 74 -11.04 -1.62 -2.54
N TRP A 75 -11.48 -2.69 -1.89
CA TRP A 75 -12.16 -3.77 -2.61
C TRP A 75 -13.57 -3.31 -2.98
N ILE A 76 -14.04 -3.80 -4.10
CA ILE A 76 -15.31 -3.34 -4.66
C ILE A 76 -16.50 -3.52 -3.72
N SER A 77 -16.49 -4.54 -2.89
CA SER A 77 -17.58 -4.76 -1.94
C SER A 77 -17.63 -3.71 -0.84
N ASN A 78 -16.57 -2.91 -0.71
CA ASN A 78 -16.47 -1.89 0.33
C ASN A 78 -16.78 -0.49 -0.20
N TYR A 79 -17.40 -0.39 -1.35
CA TYR A 79 -17.76 0.91 -1.89
C TYR A 79 -18.96 1.48 -1.12
N GLY A 80 -19.03 2.79 -1.11
CA GLY A 80 -20.00 3.52 -0.29
C GLY A 80 -19.25 4.16 0.87
N TYR A 81 -19.70 5.33 1.31
CA TYR A 81 -18.90 6.13 2.23
C TYR A 81 -18.52 5.38 3.51
N ASP A 82 -19.52 4.83 4.20
CA ASP A 82 -19.25 4.19 5.49
C ASP A 82 -18.41 2.92 5.34
N LYS A 83 -18.73 2.11 4.32
CA LYS A 83 -17.97 0.87 4.10
C LYS A 83 -16.54 1.16 3.70
N ALA A 84 -16.34 2.14 2.83
CA ALA A 84 -15.00 2.49 2.37
C ALA A 84 -14.18 3.02 3.55
N LYS A 85 -14.78 3.89 4.37
CA LYS A 85 -14.07 4.45 5.51
C LYS A 85 -13.64 3.37 6.47
N ALA A 86 -14.54 2.44 6.82
CA ALA A 86 -14.21 1.36 7.74
C ALA A 86 -13.12 0.46 7.15
N SER A 87 -13.19 0.16 5.84
CA SER A 87 -12.20 -0.70 5.22
C SER A 87 -10.84 -0.04 5.12
N ILE A 88 -10.80 1.27 4.93
CA ILE A 88 -9.54 2.02 4.92
C ILE A 88 -8.89 1.96 6.30
N GLU A 89 -9.68 2.10 7.36
CA GLU A 89 -9.16 2.00 8.71
C GLU A 89 -8.61 0.61 9.00
N GLU A 90 -9.28 -0.43 8.50
CA GLU A 90 -8.76 -1.77 8.62
C GLU A 90 -7.45 -1.97 7.87
N SER A 91 -7.34 -1.39 6.67
CA SER A 91 -6.09 -1.45 5.91
C SER A 91 -4.96 -0.76 6.66
N LEU A 92 -5.22 0.40 7.24
CA LEU A 92 -4.20 1.09 8.03
C LEU A 92 -3.72 0.22 9.18
N SER A 93 -4.64 -0.48 9.83
CA SER A 93 -4.30 -1.37 10.93
C SER A 93 -3.43 -2.54 10.44
N ARG A 94 -3.82 -3.18 9.33
CA ARG A 94 -3.05 -4.30 8.78
C ARG A 94 -1.66 -3.85 8.34
N LEU A 95 -1.56 -2.67 7.74
CA LEU A 95 -0.29 -2.12 7.28
C LEU A 95 0.53 -1.52 8.42
N ARG A 96 -0.04 -1.48 9.62
CA ARG A 96 0.62 -0.95 10.82
C ARG A 96 1.05 0.50 10.65
N THR A 97 0.15 1.28 10.06
CA THR A 97 0.39 2.71 9.91
C THR A 97 -0.88 3.44 10.32
N ASP A 98 -0.75 4.61 10.88
CA ASP A 98 -1.90 5.38 11.33
C ASP A 98 -2.18 6.54 10.38
N SER A 99 -1.53 6.59 9.25
CA SER A 99 -1.59 7.73 8.38
C SER A 99 -1.40 7.33 6.92
N TRP A 100 -2.14 7.97 6.05
CA TRP A 100 -1.97 7.82 4.60
C TRP A 100 -1.08 8.92 4.02
N ARG A 101 -0.25 9.52 4.86
CA ARG A 101 0.62 10.58 4.42
C ARG A 101 1.54 10.13 3.29
N HIS A 102 2.11 8.92 3.44
CA HIS A 102 2.94 8.32 2.42
C HIS A 102 2.33 7.03 1.94
N ALA A 103 1.00 7.04 1.78
CA ALA A 103 0.28 5.91 1.25
C ALA A 103 -0.85 6.44 0.41
N ARG A 104 -1.28 5.67 -0.54
CA ARG A 104 -2.39 6.04 -1.39
C ARG A 104 -3.37 4.91 -1.45
N HIS A 105 -4.62 5.27 -1.57
CA HIS A 105 -5.69 4.30 -1.67
C HIS A 105 -6.37 4.50 -3.00
N ALA A 106 -6.44 3.46 -3.79
CA ALA A 106 -7.13 3.50 -5.06
C ALA A 106 -8.39 2.66 -4.95
N ALA A 107 -9.32 2.85 -5.87
CA ALA A 107 -10.49 2.01 -5.90
C ALA A 107 -10.09 0.61 -6.31
N GLY A 108 -10.86 -0.38 -5.91
CA GLY A 108 -10.56 -1.79 -6.06
C GLY A 108 -9.98 -2.23 -7.36
N PRO A 109 -10.17 -3.47 -7.77
CA PRO A 109 -9.44 -4.00 -8.91
C PRO A 109 -9.66 -3.23 -10.19
N ARG A 110 -10.69 -2.46 -10.27
CA ARG A 110 -10.93 -1.63 -11.42
C ARG A 110 -10.89 -0.17 -11.02
N GLY A 111 -9.89 0.16 -10.25
CA GLY A 111 -9.76 1.51 -9.74
C GLY A 111 -9.81 2.56 -10.81
N HIS A 112 -9.21 2.28 -11.96
CA HIS A 112 -9.23 3.20 -13.07
C HIS A 112 -10.61 3.33 -13.70
N GLN A 113 -11.49 2.37 -13.48
CA GLN A 113 -12.81 2.36 -14.01
C GLN A 113 -13.85 2.70 -13.01
N THR A 114 -13.47 2.78 -11.79
CA THR A 114 -14.42 2.91 -10.76
C THR A 114 -14.89 4.27 -10.67
N PRO A 115 -16.08 4.40 -10.48
CA PRO A 115 -16.53 5.61 -10.29
C PRO A 115 -16.31 6.00 -9.09
N PRO A 116 -16.77 6.82 -8.83
CA PRO A 116 -16.69 7.94 -8.30
C PRO A 116 -15.87 7.89 -7.31
N ARG A 117 -15.30 8.64 -7.32
CA ARG A 117 -14.32 8.77 -6.36
C ARG A 117 -14.61 9.91 -5.52
#